data_7b67a70595115c24bb8b80e296825ef0
#
_entry.id   7b67a70595115c24bb8b80e296825ef0
#
_cell.length_a   1.000
_cell.length_b   1.000
_cell.length_c   1.000
_cell.angle_alpha   90.00
_cell.angle_beta   90.00
_cell.angle_gamma   90.00
#
_symmetry.space_group_name_H-M   'P 1'
#
loop_
_entity.id
_entity.type
_entity.pdbx_description
1 polymer ?
#
loop_
_entity_poly.entity_id
_entity_poly.type
_entity_poly.pdbx_seq_one_letter_code
_entity_poly.pdbx_strand_id
1 'polypeptide(L)'
;YWSNQLNAMQSAAPEGVELAYSTWPAKDPVKADYLHPSMFFCVSANSAEKEEAVKVLNYLINDIDCNKVLLAERGIPATTVVADAISAELPEASQKEIEFINTVVAPNASTISPCPPTTAAEFFKKADNLVEEILYGAKTAKDASAELYTEGQKILAQ
;
A
#
# COMPACT_ATOMS: atom_id res chain seq x y z
N TYR A 1 4.18 1.19 5.40
CA TYR A 1 4.64 0.55 4.15
C TYR A 1 3.47 -0.16 3.48
N TRP A 2 3.55 -0.32 2.16
CA TRP A 2 2.60 -1.11 1.38
C TRP A 2 3.02 -2.57 1.39
N SER A 3 2.07 -3.50 1.40
CA SER A 3 2.37 -4.93 1.50
C SER A 3 3.26 -5.43 0.35
N ASN A 4 3.04 -4.96 -0.87
CA ASN A 4 3.83 -5.33 -2.04
C ASN A 4 5.31 -4.89 -2.02
N GLN A 5 5.72 -4.09 -1.04
CA GLN A 5 7.11 -3.65 -0.89
C GLN A 5 8.00 -4.69 -0.20
N LEU A 6 7.43 -5.69 0.47
CA LEU A 6 8.21 -6.68 1.22
C LEU A 6 9.24 -7.38 0.34
N ASN A 7 8.89 -7.71 -0.89
CA ASN A 7 9.78 -8.42 -1.82
C ASN A 7 11.07 -7.62 -2.10
N ALA A 8 10.93 -6.32 -2.38
CA ALA A 8 12.06 -5.43 -2.58
C ALA A 8 12.86 -5.22 -1.29
N MET A 9 12.17 -5.08 -0.16
CA MET A 9 12.82 -4.91 1.15
C MET A 9 13.56 -6.17 1.57
N GLN A 10 12.99 -7.36 1.37
CA GLN A 10 13.64 -8.62 1.66
C GLN A 10 14.90 -8.83 0.80
N SER A 11 14.83 -8.45 -0.48
CA SER A 11 16.00 -8.53 -1.38
C SER A 11 17.14 -7.58 -0.98
N ALA A 12 16.82 -6.49 -0.31
CA ALA A 12 17.79 -5.51 0.21
C ALA A 12 18.24 -5.79 1.66
N ALA A 13 17.59 -6.74 2.34
CA ALA A 13 17.91 -7.06 3.72
C ALA A 13 19.28 -7.76 3.82
N PRO A 14 20.04 -7.56 4.91
CA PRO A 14 21.28 -8.29 5.15
C PRO A 14 21.05 -9.81 5.18
N GLU A 15 22.10 -10.57 4.87
CA GLU A 15 22.06 -12.04 4.93
C GLU A 15 21.63 -12.53 6.31
N GLY A 16 20.70 -13.48 6.35
CA GLY A 16 20.14 -14.03 7.58
C GLY A 16 19.04 -13.20 8.23
N VAL A 17 18.65 -12.07 7.65
CA VAL A 17 17.50 -11.28 8.12
C VAL A 17 16.25 -11.68 7.32
N GLU A 18 15.26 -12.20 8.02
CA GLU A 18 13.95 -12.53 7.46
C GLU A 18 12.92 -11.49 7.91
N LEU A 19 12.23 -10.89 6.93
CA LEU A 19 11.16 -9.92 7.18
C LEU A 19 9.81 -10.62 7.27
N ALA A 20 8.93 -10.10 8.13
CA ALA A 20 7.60 -10.64 8.33
C ALA A 20 6.55 -9.52 8.33
N TYR A 21 5.30 -9.90 8.08
CA TYR A 21 4.15 -9.00 8.21
C TYR A 21 3.63 -8.99 9.65
N SER A 22 3.19 -7.82 10.08
CA SER A 22 2.35 -7.68 11.26
C SER A 22 1.35 -6.53 11.05
N THR A 23 0.25 -6.57 11.80
CA THR A 23 -0.69 -5.45 11.83
C THR A 23 -0.08 -4.26 12.58
N TRP A 24 -0.58 -3.06 12.30
CA TRP A 24 -0.19 -1.86 13.04
C TRP A 24 -0.56 -1.98 14.53
N PRO A 25 0.28 -1.46 15.43
CA PRO A 25 -0.08 -1.33 16.84
C PRO A 25 -1.29 -0.40 16.97
N ALA A 26 -2.41 -0.94 17.40
CA ALA A 26 -3.65 -0.21 17.56
C ALA A 26 -4.46 -0.76 18.74
N LYS A 27 -5.51 -0.04 19.13
CA LYS A 27 -6.44 -0.51 20.18
C LYS A 27 -7.11 -1.83 19.79
N ASP A 28 -7.41 -2.00 18.51
CA ASP A 28 -7.85 -3.26 17.91
C ASP A 28 -6.90 -3.60 16.76
N PRO A 29 -5.82 -4.36 17.03
CA PRO A 29 -4.81 -4.67 16.02
C PRO A 29 -5.38 -5.43 14.82
N VAL A 30 -6.45 -6.20 15.01
CA VAL A 30 -7.08 -6.99 13.94
C VAL A 30 -7.74 -6.08 12.89
N LYS A 31 -8.17 -4.88 13.30
CA LYS A 31 -8.80 -3.87 12.42
C LYS A 31 -7.88 -2.70 12.11
N ALA A 32 -6.58 -2.86 12.31
CA ALA A 32 -5.61 -1.78 12.12
C ALA A 32 -5.28 -1.53 10.65
N ASP A 33 -5.55 -2.52 9.79
CA ASP A 33 -5.23 -2.47 8.36
C ASP A 33 -6.49 -2.36 7.50
N TYR A 34 -6.32 -1.97 6.25
CA TYR A 34 -7.39 -1.92 5.26
C TYR A 34 -6.85 -2.32 3.88
N LEU A 35 -7.75 -2.79 3.01
CA LEU A 35 -7.41 -3.12 1.64
C LEU A 35 -7.45 -1.84 0.79
N HIS A 36 -6.36 -1.58 0.11
CA HIS A 36 -6.23 -0.46 -0.83
C HIS A 36 -5.82 -0.99 -2.21
N PRO A 37 -6.49 -0.57 -3.30
CA PRO A 37 -6.02 -0.91 -4.63
C PRO A 37 -4.58 -0.44 -4.83
N SER A 38 -3.70 -1.35 -5.26
CA SER A 38 -2.29 -1.07 -5.44
C SER A 38 -2.07 -0.09 -6.61
N MET A 39 -2.64 -0.41 -7.76
CA MET A 39 -2.53 0.37 -8.99
C MET A 39 -3.80 0.31 -9.81
N PHE A 40 -4.00 1.35 -10.60
CA PHE A 40 -5.07 1.41 -11.61
C PHE A 40 -4.47 1.50 -13.00
N PHE A 41 -4.93 0.65 -13.91
CA PHE A 41 -4.71 0.85 -15.32
C PHE A 41 -5.85 1.68 -15.88
N CYS A 42 -5.54 2.73 -16.65
CA CYS A 42 -6.54 3.64 -17.17
C CYS A 42 -6.39 3.83 -18.67
N VAL A 43 -7.51 3.98 -19.37
CA VAL A 43 -7.54 4.41 -20.76
C VAL A 43 -7.85 5.90 -20.79
N SER A 44 -7.04 6.67 -21.52
CA SER A 44 -7.30 8.10 -21.69
C SER A 44 -8.68 8.34 -22.34
N ALA A 45 -9.45 9.26 -21.79
CA ALA A 45 -10.72 9.67 -22.37
C ALA A 45 -10.57 10.21 -23.81
N ASN A 46 -9.39 10.73 -24.15
CA ASN A 46 -9.06 11.29 -25.47
C ASN A 46 -8.44 10.26 -26.43
N SER A 47 -8.27 9.00 -26.02
CA SER A 47 -7.74 7.96 -26.93
C SER A 47 -8.69 7.74 -28.11
N ALA A 48 -8.14 7.68 -29.30
CA ALA A 48 -8.87 7.27 -30.51
C ALA A 48 -9.12 5.75 -30.55
N GLU A 49 -8.26 4.97 -29.87
CA GLU A 49 -8.24 3.50 -29.90
C GLU A 49 -8.66 2.90 -28.57
N LYS A 50 -9.81 3.33 -28.02
CA LYS A 50 -10.26 2.90 -26.67
C LYS A 50 -10.54 1.40 -26.58
N GLU A 51 -11.13 0.83 -27.62
CA GLU A 51 -11.45 -0.59 -27.63
C GLU A 51 -10.20 -1.46 -27.62
N GLU A 52 -9.19 -1.11 -28.40
CA GLU A 52 -7.92 -1.83 -28.40
C GLU A 52 -7.15 -1.63 -27.09
N ALA A 53 -7.19 -0.43 -26.52
CA ALA A 53 -6.60 -0.17 -25.21
C ALA A 53 -7.25 -1.03 -24.10
N VAL A 54 -8.57 -1.19 -24.12
CA VAL A 54 -9.29 -2.06 -23.16
C VAL A 54 -8.88 -3.54 -23.34
N LYS A 55 -8.65 -4.01 -24.57
CA LYS A 55 -8.14 -5.38 -24.79
C LYS A 55 -6.76 -5.57 -24.15
N VAL A 56 -5.87 -4.58 -24.27
CA VAL A 56 -4.56 -4.61 -23.60
C VAL A 56 -4.73 -4.63 -22.08
N LEU A 57 -5.63 -3.83 -21.51
CA LEU A 57 -5.89 -3.85 -20.07
C LEU A 57 -6.45 -5.20 -19.62
N ASN A 58 -7.36 -5.77 -20.38
CA ASN A 58 -7.90 -7.10 -20.09
C ASN A 58 -6.80 -8.17 -20.10
N TYR A 59 -5.87 -8.12 -21.05
CA TYR A 59 -4.71 -9.00 -21.08
C TYR A 59 -3.85 -8.84 -19.83
N LEU A 60 -3.47 -7.60 -19.46
CA LEU A 60 -2.65 -7.33 -18.27
C LEU A 60 -3.29 -7.81 -16.96
N ILE A 61 -4.63 -7.76 -16.86
CA ILE A 61 -5.35 -8.10 -15.63
C ILE A 61 -5.70 -9.58 -15.55
N ASN A 62 -6.10 -10.18 -16.67
CA ASN A 62 -6.75 -11.49 -16.66
C ASN A 62 -5.95 -12.62 -17.31
N ASP A 63 -4.89 -12.29 -18.03
CA ASP A 63 -4.09 -13.33 -18.70
C ASP A 63 -3.09 -13.95 -17.70
N ILE A 64 -3.12 -15.28 -17.60
CA ILE A 64 -2.28 -16.02 -16.66
C ILE A 64 -0.80 -15.95 -17.05
N ASP A 65 -0.48 -16.08 -18.32
CA ASP A 65 0.91 -16.07 -18.78
C ASP A 65 1.54 -14.69 -18.61
N CYS A 66 0.76 -13.63 -18.85
CA CYS A 66 1.18 -12.27 -18.54
C CYS A 66 1.49 -12.10 -17.05
N ASN A 67 0.60 -12.59 -16.18
CA ASN A 67 0.77 -12.45 -14.73
C ASN A 67 1.87 -13.35 -14.16
N LYS A 68 2.21 -14.46 -14.80
CA LYS A 68 3.42 -15.25 -14.50
C LYS A 68 4.71 -14.47 -14.76
N VAL A 69 4.73 -13.56 -15.71
CA VAL A 69 5.86 -12.66 -15.96
C VAL A 69 5.91 -11.53 -14.92
N LEU A 70 4.74 -10.99 -14.56
CA LEU A 70 4.64 -9.88 -13.58
C LEU A 70 4.93 -10.32 -12.14
N LEU A 71 4.69 -11.59 -11.79
CA LEU A 71 4.97 -12.18 -10.45
C LEU A 71 4.45 -11.34 -9.28
N ALA A 72 3.24 -10.79 -9.40
CA ALA A 72 2.60 -9.92 -8.39
C ALA A 72 3.42 -8.66 -8.00
N GLU A 73 4.42 -8.24 -8.79
CA GLU A 73 5.23 -7.05 -8.51
C GLU A 73 4.37 -5.78 -8.41
N ARG A 74 3.24 -5.76 -9.11
CA ARG A 74 2.25 -4.67 -9.08
C ARG A 74 1.16 -4.86 -8.01
N GLY A 75 1.33 -5.80 -7.10
CA GLY A 75 0.35 -6.22 -6.11
C GLY A 75 -0.33 -7.52 -6.51
N ILE A 76 -1.10 -8.07 -5.57
CA ILE A 76 -1.84 -9.31 -5.80
C ILE A 76 -2.83 -9.11 -6.95
N PRO A 77 -2.92 -10.05 -7.91
CA PRO A 77 -3.89 -9.97 -8.99
C PRO A 77 -5.32 -9.77 -8.48
N ALA A 78 -6.05 -8.87 -9.12
CA ALA A 78 -7.42 -8.51 -8.72
C ALA A 78 -8.42 -9.66 -8.90
N THR A 79 -8.11 -10.63 -9.77
CA THR A 79 -8.93 -11.81 -10.02
C THR A 79 -8.37 -13.02 -9.29
N THR A 80 -9.21 -13.72 -8.54
CA THR A 80 -8.83 -14.93 -7.80
C THR A 80 -8.30 -16.03 -8.72
N VAL A 81 -8.89 -16.18 -9.91
CA VAL A 81 -8.46 -17.18 -10.92
C VAL A 81 -6.97 -16.97 -11.28
N VAL A 82 -6.55 -15.73 -11.51
CA VAL A 82 -5.15 -15.43 -11.84
C VAL A 82 -4.28 -15.58 -10.61
N ALA A 83 -4.71 -15.05 -9.46
CA ALA A 83 -3.96 -15.16 -8.21
C ALA A 83 -3.67 -16.63 -7.84
N ASP A 84 -4.67 -17.49 -7.92
CA ASP A 84 -4.53 -18.91 -7.61
C ASP A 84 -3.60 -19.62 -8.63
N ALA A 85 -3.73 -19.27 -9.92
CA ALA A 85 -2.94 -19.90 -10.97
C ALA A 85 -1.44 -19.60 -10.88
N ILE A 86 -1.07 -18.40 -10.38
CA ILE A 86 0.35 -18.02 -10.28
C ILE A 86 0.94 -18.23 -8.88
N SER A 87 0.12 -18.55 -7.88
CA SER A 87 0.52 -18.59 -6.46
C SER A 87 1.76 -19.44 -6.20
N ALA A 88 1.87 -20.61 -6.82
CA ALA A 88 2.99 -21.52 -6.64
C ALA A 88 4.28 -21.06 -7.32
N GLU A 89 4.20 -20.13 -8.26
CA GLU A 89 5.36 -19.60 -9.00
C GLU A 89 5.89 -18.29 -8.37
N LEU A 90 5.17 -17.73 -7.39
CA LEU A 90 5.55 -16.49 -6.74
C LEU A 90 6.76 -16.67 -5.81
N PRO A 91 7.61 -15.64 -5.68
CA PRO A 91 8.61 -15.58 -4.62
C PRO A 91 8.01 -15.80 -3.24
N GLU A 92 8.78 -16.40 -2.32
CA GLU A 92 8.30 -16.71 -0.96
C GLU A 92 7.74 -15.47 -0.23
N ALA A 93 8.36 -14.29 -0.39
CA ALA A 93 7.87 -13.06 0.19
C ALA A 93 6.48 -12.67 -0.33
N SER A 94 6.21 -12.90 -1.62
CA SER A 94 4.89 -12.65 -2.22
C SER A 94 3.86 -13.69 -1.79
N GLN A 95 4.25 -14.94 -1.57
CA GLN A 95 3.37 -15.96 -1.00
C GLN A 95 2.96 -15.58 0.44
N LYS A 96 3.91 -15.12 1.26
CA LYS A 96 3.65 -14.61 2.62
C LYS A 96 2.73 -13.37 2.59
N GLU A 97 2.87 -12.50 1.59
CA GLU A 97 1.95 -11.36 1.38
C GLU A 97 0.51 -11.83 1.16
N ILE A 98 0.32 -12.76 0.23
CA ILE A 98 -1.00 -13.29 -0.09
C ILE A 98 -1.64 -13.97 1.14
N GLU A 99 -0.87 -14.78 1.84
CA GLU A 99 -1.33 -15.44 3.07
C GLU A 99 -1.75 -14.41 4.12
N PHE A 100 -0.90 -13.42 4.41
CA PHE A 100 -1.20 -12.36 5.38
C PHE A 100 -2.46 -11.57 4.99
N ILE A 101 -2.58 -11.17 3.73
CA ILE A 101 -3.76 -10.45 3.26
C ILE A 101 -5.02 -11.30 3.38
N ASN A 102 -5.00 -12.55 2.95
CA ASN A 102 -6.17 -13.41 2.95
C ASN A 102 -6.60 -13.85 4.35
N THR A 103 -5.64 -14.09 5.25
CA THR A 103 -5.94 -14.64 6.58
C THR A 103 -6.10 -13.58 7.66
N VAL A 104 -5.41 -12.45 7.54
CA VAL A 104 -5.40 -11.41 8.57
C VAL A 104 -6.14 -10.15 8.12
N VAL A 105 -5.77 -9.59 6.96
CA VAL A 105 -6.28 -8.28 6.55
C VAL A 105 -7.70 -8.37 5.99
N ALA A 106 -7.93 -9.19 4.98
CA ALA A 106 -9.22 -9.22 4.27
C ALA A 106 -10.42 -9.55 5.17
N PRO A 107 -10.34 -10.53 6.11
CA PRO A 107 -11.45 -10.83 7.01
C PRO A 107 -11.78 -9.70 7.99
N ASN A 108 -10.83 -8.82 8.25
CA ASN A 108 -10.90 -7.82 9.32
C ASN A 108 -10.72 -6.39 8.83
N ALA A 109 -10.52 -6.19 7.52
CA ALA A 109 -10.21 -4.90 6.94
C ALA A 109 -11.19 -3.81 7.38
N SER A 110 -10.65 -2.67 7.83
CA SER A 110 -11.44 -1.48 8.03
C SER A 110 -11.89 -0.88 6.69
N THR A 111 -12.88 -0.01 6.74
CA THR A 111 -13.30 0.73 5.55
C THR A 111 -12.19 1.67 5.10
N ILE A 112 -11.91 1.71 3.81
CA ILE A 112 -10.98 2.69 3.25
C ILE A 112 -11.48 4.11 3.53
N SER A 113 -10.59 4.96 4.00
CA SER A 113 -10.92 6.37 4.22
C SER A 113 -11.24 7.07 2.90
N PRO A 114 -12.16 8.05 2.89
CA PRO A 114 -12.36 8.90 1.73
C PRO A 114 -11.05 9.60 1.33
N CYS A 115 -10.97 10.06 0.09
CA CYS A 115 -9.82 10.84 -0.36
C CYS A 115 -9.55 12.02 0.59
N PRO A 116 -8.31 12.21 1.03
CA PRO A 116 -7.98 13.34 1.88
C PRO A 116 -8.24 14.67 1.16
N PRO A 117 -8.55 15.75 1.90
CA PRO A 117 -8.71 17.07 1.32
C PRO A 117 -7.42 17.55 0.64
N THR A 118 -7.54 18.53 -0.25
CA THR A 118 -6.37 19.08 -1.00
C THR A 118 -5.28 19.62 -0.09
N THR A 119 -5.65 20.13 1.08
CA THR A 119 -4.74 20.66 2.12
C THR A 119 -3.99 19.55 2.88
N ALA A 120 -4.38 18.29 2.73
CA ALA A 120 -3.73 17.18 3.45
C ALA A 120 -2.23 17.03 3.10
N ALA A 121 -1.82 17.39 1.88
CA ALA A 121 -0.40 17.36 1.51
C ALA A 121 0.47 18.27 2.39
N GLU A 122 -0.05 19.46 2.75
CA GLU A 122 0.63 20.38 3.66
C GLU A 122 0.66 19.82 5.08
N PHE A 123 -0.43 19.22 5.54
CA PHE A 123 -0.50 18.55 6.83
C PHE A 123 0.54 17.43 6.94
N PHE A 124 0.64 16.55 5.95
CA PHE A 124 1.62 15.46 5.96
C PHE A 124 3.05 15.98 5.95
N LYS A 125 3.35 17.00 5.13
CA LYS A 125 4.67 17.64 5.13
C LYS A 125 5.03 18.22 6.50
N LYS A 126 4.06 18.84 7.19
CA LYS A 126 4.26 19.34 8.55
C LYS A 126 4.55 18.19 9.53
N ALA A 127 3.82 17.09 9.43
CA ALA A 127 4.04 15.92 10.26
C ALA A 127 5.44 15.32 10.05
N ASP A 128 5.87 15.16 8.80
CA ASP A 128 7.20 14.64 8.47
C ASP A 128 8.31 15.52 9.05
N ASN A 129 8.22 16.84 8.89
CA ASN A 129 9.20 17.78 9.47
C ASN A 129 9.27 17.65 11.00
N LEU A 130 8.14 17.51 11.68
CA LEU A 130 8.12 17.33 13.13
C LEU A 130 8.71 15.99 13.57
N VAL A 131 8.52 14.94 12.80
CA VAL A 131 9.18 13.65 13.04
C VAL A 131 10.69 13.79 12.91
N GLU A 132 11.19 14.49 11.89
CA GLU A 132 12.63 14.77 11.75
C GLU A 132 13.17 15.57 12.94
N GLU A 133 12.46 16.61 13.39
CA GLU A 133 12.86 17.40 14.57
C GLU A 133 12.96 16.53 15.84
N ILE A 134 12.06 15.54 16.01
CA ILE A 134 12.13 14.59 17.11
C ILE A 134 13.36 13.69 16.97
N LEU A 135 13.60 13.14 15.79
CA LEU A 135 14.70 12.21 15.52
C LEU A 135 16.08 12.87 15.73
N TYR A 136 16.20 14.15 15.38
CA TYR A 136 17.42 14.92 15.61
C TYR A 136 17.51 15.57 17.01
N GLY A 137 16.54 15.31 17.88
CA GLY A 137 16.54 15.84 19.25
C GLY A 137 16.24 17.34 19.37
N ALA A 138 15.77 17.97 18.30
CA ALA A 138 15.41 19.39 18.29
C ALA A 138 14.09 19.68 19.00
N LYS A 139 13.20 18.68 19.12
CA LYS A 139 11.90 18.80 19.76
C LYS A 139 11.51 17.52 20.50
N THR A 140 10.75 17.64 21.58
CA THR A 140 10.19 16.46 22.25
C THR A 140 8.97 15.94 21.48
N ALA A 141 8.68 14.64 21.55
CA ALA A 141 7.49 14.06 20.94
C ALA A 141 6.19 14.72 21.46
N LYS A 142 6.19 15.14 22.74
CA LYS A 142 5.05 15.82 23.35
C LYS A 142 4.81 17.21 22.72
N ASP A 143 5.86 17.99 22.55
CA ASP A 143 5.75 19.34 21.98
C ASP A 143 5.41 19.27 20.48
N ALA A 144 6.04 18.34 19.76
CA ALA A 144 5.73 18.08 18.35
C ALA A 144 4.26 17.66 18.14
N SER A 145 3.73 16.78 19.00
CA SER A 145 2.32 16.36 18.94
C SER A 145 1.36 17.52 19.19
N ALA A 146 1.65 18.38 20.18
CA ALA A 146 0.84 19.54 20.48
C ALA A 146 0.85 20.57 19.33
N GLU A 147 2.01 20.77 18.71
CA GLU A 147 2.16 21.64 17.54
C GLU A 147 1.42 21.06 16.33
N LEU A 148 1.59 19.76 16.03
CA LEU A 148 0.91 19.12 14.93
C LEU A 148 -0.61 19.21 15.07
N TYR A 149 -1.14 19.02 16.29
CA TYR A 149 -2.57 19.17 16.54
C TYR A 149 -3.04 20.61 16.25
N THR A 150 -2.33 21.59 16.76
CA THR A 150 -2.74 23.01 16.63
C THR A 150 -2.62 23.51 15.17
N GLU A 151 -1.49 23.26 14.54
CA GLU A 151 -1.24 23.69 13.16
C GLU A 151 -2.05 22.83 12.16
N GLY A 152 -2.19 21.53 12.43
CA GLY A 152 -2.98 20.63 11.61
C GLY A 152 -4.44 21.04 11.52
N GLN A 153 -5.06 21.47 12.63
CA GLN A 153 -6.42 22.00 12.60
C GLN A 153 -6.54 23.25 11.70
N LYS A 154 -5.55 24.14 11.70
CA LYS A 154 -5.56 25.34 10.85
C LYS A 154 -5.40 24.97 9.36
N ILE A 155 -4.49 24.03 9.06
CA ILE A 155 -4.22 23.58 7.70
C ILE A 155 -5.46 22.88 7.12
N LEU A 156 -6.08 21.99 7.88
CA LEU A 156 -7.22 21.20 7.40
C LEU A 156 -8.56 21.97 7.39
N ALA A 157 -8.62 23.14 8.02
CA ALA A 157 -9.79 24.03 8.02
C ALA A 157 -9.83 25.00 6.82
N GLN A 158 -8.80 25.02 5.97
CA GLN A 158 -8.75 25.84 4.75
C GLN A 158 -9.46 25.10 3.60
#